data_24adb4afa371ad802a7bdccaff160bed
#
_entry.id   24adb4afa371ad802a7bdccaff160bed
#
_cell.length_a   1.000
_cell.length_b   1.000
_cell.length_c   1.000
_cell.angle_alpha   90.00
_cell.angle_beta   90.00
_cell.angle_gamma   90.00
#
_symmetry.space_group_name_H-M   'P 1'
#
loop_
_entity.id
_entity.type
_entity.pdbx_description
1 polymer ?
#
loop_
_entity_poly.entity_id
_entity_poly.type
_entity_poly.pdbx_seq_one_letter_code
_entity_poly.pdbx_strand_id
1 'polypeptide(L)'
;MTQRRVVITGAGTVNALAPDVQGTFAAMAAGRCGIGPLDFPDVERLTIRIGAQVQGFPPESHFDKGKLSLYDRFTQFALVAARQ
;
A
#
# COMPACT_ATOMS: atom_id res chain seq x y z
N MET A 1 10.99 38.05 -14.36
CA MET A 1 11.05 37.03 -13.32
C MET A 1 10.33 35.79 -13.79
N THR A 2 11.04 34.68 -13.88
CA THR A 2 10.46 33.44 -14.33
C THR A 2 9.82 32.72 -13.15
N GLN A 3 8.52 32.43 -13.25
CA GLN A 3 7.84 31.60 -12.28
C GLN A 3 8.05 30.14 -12.63
N ARG A 4 8.47 29.34 -11.67
CA ARG A 4 8.57 27.90 -11.83
C ARG A 4 7.19 27.29 -11.65
N ARG A 5 6.81 26.44 -12.60
CA ARG A 5 5.60 25.63 -12.48
C ARG A 5 6.02 24.20 -12.16
N VAL A 6 5.46 23.68 -11.10
CA VAL A 6 5.64 22.28 -10.73
C VAL A 6 4.30 21.60 -10.86
N VAL A 7 4.25 20.52 -11.62
CA VAL A 7 3.02 19.77 -11.86
C VAL A 7 3.23 18.31 -11.47
N ILE A 8 2.15 17.66 -11.03
CA ILE A 8 2.15 16.23 -10.76
C ILE A 8 1.74 15.53 -12.04
N THR A 9 2.62 14.69 -12.59
CA THR A 9 2.36 13.96 -13.83
C THR A 9 1.94 12.51 -13.60
N GLY A 10 2.04 12.05 -12.36
CA GLY A 10 1.61 10.70 -12.00
C GLY A 10 1.60 10.52 -10.51
N ALA A 11 0.93 9.48 -10.05
CA ALA A 11 0.87 9.13 -8.64
C ALA A 11 0.74 7.61 -8.51
N GLY A 12 1.25 7.08 -7.41
CA GLY A 12 1.14 5.66 -7.10
C GLY A 12 0.93 5.46 -5.62
N THR A 13 0.25 4.37 -5.26
CA THR A 13 0.01 4.02 -3.86
C THR A 13 -0.21 2.53 -3.72
N VAL A 14 0.11 2.02 -2.53
CA VAL A 14 -0.33 0.70 -2.05
C VAL A 14 -0.80 0.94 -0.63
N ASN A 15 -2.05 0.65 -0.35
CA ASN A 15 -2.63 0.93 0.95
C ASN A 15 -3.71 -0.09 1.32
N ALA A 16 -4.34 0.10 2.49
CA ALA A 16 -5.33 -0.84 3.02
C ALA A 16 -6.64 -0.88 2.20
N LEU A 17 -6.89 0.12 1.37
CA LEU A 17 -8.10 0.17 0.53
C LEU A 17 -7.88 -0.47 -0.83
N ALA A 18 -6.71 -0.22 -1.44
CA ALA A 18 -6.47 -0.69 -2.80
C ALA A 18 -4.97 -0.68 -3.11
N PRO A 19 -4.53 -1.38 -4.16
CA PRO A 19 -3.12 -1.42 -4.56
C PRO A 19 -2.72 -0.30 -5.53
N ASP A 20 -3.63 0.59 -5.90
CA ASP A 20 -3.36 1.69 -6.83
C ASP A 20 -4.20 2.92 -6.53
N VAL A 21 -3.93 4.01 -7.24
CA VAL A 21 -4.62 5.29 -7.03
C VAL A 21 -6.10 5.21 -7.46
N GLN A 22 -6.37 4.60 -8.59
CA GLN A 22 -7.75 4.47 -9.09
C GLN A 22 -8.63 3.68 -8.14
N GLY A 23 -8.14 2.54 -7.68
CA GLY A 23 -8.85 1.70 -6.73
C GLY A 23 -9.05 2.39 -5.39
N THR A 24 -8.04 3.14 -4.93
CA THR A 24 -8.13 3.91 -3.68
C THR A 24 -9.21 4.99 -3.79
N PHE A 25 -9.22 5.74 -4.88
CA PHE A 25 -10.21 6.78 -5.11
C PHE A 25 -11.62 6.20 -5.18
N ALA A 26 -11.78 5.10 -5.91
CA ALA A 26 -13.07 4.43 -6.02
C ALA A 26 -13.56 3.91 -4.67
N ALA A 27 -12.68 3.34 -3.85
CA ALA A 27 -13.03 2.85 -2.53
C ALA A 27 -13.43 3.98 -1.60
N MET A 28 -12.73 5.11 -1.64
CA MET A 28 -13.08 6.30 -0.86
C MET A 28 -14.43 6.88 -1.27
N ALA A 29 -14.67 6.97 -2.57
CA ALA A 29 -15.94 7.45 -3.10
C ALA A 29 -17.10 6.55 -2.72
N ALA A 30 -16.87 5.24 -2.60
CA ALA A 30 -17.87 4.28 -2.17
C ALA A 30 -18.03 4.21 -0.65
N GLY A 31 -17.23 4.95 0.11
CA GLY A 31 -17.28 4.95 1.57
C GLY A 31 -16.70 3.69 2.21
N ARG A 32 -15.81 2.98 1.53
CA ARG A 32 -15.21 1.76 2.07
C ARG A 32 -14.22 2.09 3.18
N CYS A 33 -14.17 1.22 4.19
CA CYS A 33 -13.25 1.34 5.31
C CYS A 33 -12.18 0.25 5.21
N GLY A 34 -10.90 0.65 5.36
CA GLY A 34 -9.78 -0.28 5.35
C GLY A 34 -9.39 -0.79 6.73
N ILE A 35 -10.11 -0.37 7.77
CA ILE A 35 -9.83 -0.80 9.15
C ILE A 35 -10.59 -2.08 9.43
N GLY A 36 -9.91 -3.05 10.00
CA GLY A 36 -10.51 -4.33 10.36
C GLY A 36 -9.62 -5.10 11.31
N PRO A 37 -9.96 -6.36 11.59
CA PRO A 37 -9.13 -7.21 12.45
C PRO A 37 -7.74 -7.36 11.85
N LEU A 38 -6.71 -7.25 12.70
CA LEU A 38 -5.33 -7.45 12.30
C LEU A 38 -5.07 -8.95 12.08
N ASP A 39 -4.30 -9.25 11.04
CA ASP A 39 -3.96 -10.62 10.65
C ASP A 39 -2.44 -10.74 10.55
N PHE A 40 -1.78 -11.04 11.67
CA PHE A 40 -0.38 -11.37 11.69
C PHE A 40 -0.06 -12.20 12.94
N PRO A 41 1.14 -12.85 12.99
CA PRO A 41 1.51 -13.71 14.12
C PRO A 41 1.42 -12.98 15.46
N ASP A 42 0.94 -13.68 16.49
CA ASP A 42 0.84 -13.17 17.86
C ASP A 42 -0.08 -11.95 18.03
N VAL A 43 -1.03 -11.76 17.12
CA VAL A 43 -2.00 -10.66 17.23
C VAL A 43 -2.76 -10.70 18.54
N GLU A 44 -3.00 -11.89 19.11
CA GLU A 44 -3.70 -12.09 20.38
C GLU A 44 -2.94 -11.51 21.57
N ARG A 45 -1.65 -11.23 21.43
CA ARG A 45 -0.84 -10.59 22.48
C ARG A 45 -0.98 -9.07 22.47
N LEU A 46 -1.63 -8.51 21.45
CA LEU A 46 -1.79 -7.09 21.33
C LEU A 46 -3.02 -6.59 22.09
N THR A 47 -2.90 -5.44 22.71
CA THR A 47 -4.02 -4.75 23.34
C THR A 47 -5.01 -4.25 22.30
N ILE A 48 -4.49 -3.71 21.18
CA ILE A 48 -5.29 -3.25 20.05
C ILE A 48 -5.17 -4.29 18.96
N ARG A 49 -6.31 -4.83 18.51
CA ARG A 49 -6.35 -5.90 17.51
C ARG A 49 -7.02 -5.48 16.19
N ILE A 50 -7.26 -4.19 16.01
CA ILE A 50 -7.81 -3.65 14.78
C ILE A 50 -6.83 -2.63 14.20
N GLY A 51 -6.84 -2.50 12.89
CA GLY A 51 -5.99 -1.56 12.19
C GLY A 51 -6.21 -1.65 10.69
N ALA A 52 -5.48 -0.86 9.95
CA ALA A 52 -5.54 -0.86 8.48
C ALA A 52 -4.31 -1.59 7.93
N GLN A 53 -4.51 -2.81 7.43
CA GLN A 53 -3.45 -3.60 6.80
C GLN A 53 -3.66 -3.64 5.29
N VAL A 54 -2.54 -3.66 4.56
CA VAL A 54 -2.58 -3.91 3.12
C VAL A 54 -2.97 -5.37 2.90
N GLN A 55 -4.04 -5.59 2.15
CA GLN A 55 -4.57 -6.91 1.85
C GLN A 55 -4.41 -7.20 0.36
N GLY A 56 -4.28 -8.49 0.03
CA GLY A 56 -4.21 -8.90 -1.36
C GLY A 56 -2.97 -8.42 -2.09
N PHE A 57 -1.85 -8.30 -1.40
CA PHE A 57 -0.57 -7.92 -2.02
C PHE A 57 0.30 -9.16 -2.19
N PRO A 58 0.31 -9.78 -3.38
CA PRO A 58 1.17 -10.92 -3.65
C PRO A 58 2.57 -10.43 -4.06
N PRO A 59 3.56 -10.47 -3.15
CA PRO A 59 4.89 -9.95 -3.49
C PRO A 59 5.56 -10.73 -4.63
N GLU A 60 5.22 -11.99 -4.80
CA GLU A 60 5.76 -12.84 -5.87
C GLU A 60 5.41 -12.33 -7.27
N SER A 61 4.31 -11.58 -7.39
CA SER A 61 3.89 -11.00 -8.67
C SER A 61 4.72 -9.79 -9.07
N HIS A 62 5.44 -9.19 -8.12
CA HIS A 62 6.17 -7.94 -8.35
C HIS A 62 7.69 -8.09 -8.27
N PHE A 63 8.19 -9.11 -7.56
CA PHE A 63 9.62 -9.26 -7.29
C PHE A 63 10.08 -10.70 -7.46
N ASP A 64 11.34 -10.87 -7.87
CA ASP A 64 12.00 -12.17 -7.89
C ASP A 64 12.25 -12.68 -6.47
N LYS A 65 12.41 -13.99 -6.32
CA LYS A 65 12.69 -14.60 -5.02
C LYS A 65 13.89 -13.99 -4.31
N GLY A 66 14.95 -13.71 -5.07
CA GLY A 66 16.16 -13.09 -4.53
C GLY A 66 15.91 -11.70 -3.96
N LYS A 67 15.06 -10.92 -4.62
CA LYS A 67 14.71 -9.58 -4.17
C LYS A 67 13.74 -9.61 -2.99
N LEU A 68 12.87 -10.62 -2.92
CA LEU A 68 11.95 -10.76 -1.79
C LEU A 68 12.67 -10.92 -0.46
N SER A 69 13.83 -11.59 -0.46
CA SER A 69 14.62 -11.77 0.75
C SER A 69 15.37 -10.50 1.17
N LEU A 70 15.53 -9.53 0.25
CA LEU A 70 16.25 -8.29 0.51
C LEU A 70 15.33 -7.15 0.96
N TYR A 71 14.06 -7.18 0.57
CA TYR A 71 13.15 -6.06 0.77
C TYR A 71 12.15 -6.33 1.89
N ASP A 72 12.08 -5.40 2.84
CA ASP A 72 11.00 -5.37 3.82
C ASP A 72 9.67 -5.05 3.14
N ARG A 73 8.59 -5.33 3.84
CA ARG A 73 7.25 -5.11 3.31
C ARG A 73 7.01 -3.65 2.91
N PHE A 74 7.44 -2.70 3.75
CA PHE A 74 7.28 -1.28 3.42
C PHE A 74 8.10 -0.88 2.18
N THR A 75 9.28 -1.46 1.99
CA THR A 75 10.11 -1.24 0.80
C THR A 75 9.41 -1.78 -0.44
N GLN A 76 8.80 -2.96 -0.33
CA GLN A 76 8.02 -3.55 -1.42
C GLN A 76 6.87 -2.63 -1.84
N PHE A 77 6.12 -2.11 -0.87
CA PHE A 77 5.03 -1.19 -1.14
C PHE A 77 5.50 0.09 -1.83
N ALA A 78 6.58 0.67 -1.32
CA ALA A 78 7.15 1.89 -1.88
C ALA A 78 7.60 1.70 -3.33
N LEU A 79 8.26 0.58 -3.63
CA LEU A 79 8.73 0.29 -4.99
C LEU A 79 7.58 0.04 -5.96
N VAL A 80 6.56 -0.68 -5.54
CA VAL A 80 5.39 -0.92 -6.39
C VAL A 80 4.64 0.38 -6.65
N ALA A 81 4.44 1.20 -5.62
CA ALA A 81 3.80 2.50 -5.77
C ALA A 81 4.59 3.42 -6.70
N ALA A 82 5.91 3.43 -6.59
CA ALA A 82 6.76 4.26 -7.43
C ALA A 82 6.75 3.85 -8.90
N ARG A 83 6.45 2.59 -9.20
CA ARG A 83 6.36 2.06 -10.56
C ARG A 83 5.02 2.31 -11.23
N GLN A 84 4.04 2.72 -10.49
CA GLN A 84 2.71 3.01 -11.03
C GLN A 84 2.67 4.28 -11.88
#